data_96068be369b9914c5be21fdfdb6d4444
#
_entry.id   96068be369b9914c5be21fdfdb6d4444
#
_cell.length_a   1.000
_cell.length_b   1.000
_cell.length_c   1.000
_cell.angle_alpha   90.00
_cell.angle_beta   90.00
_cell.angle_gamma   90.00
#
_symmetry.space_group_name_H-M   'P 1'
#
loop_
_entity.id
_entity.type
_entity.pdbx_description
1 polymer ?
#
loop_
_entity_poly.entity_id
_entity_poly.type
_entity_poly.pdbx_seq_one_letter_code
_entity_poly.pdbx_strand_id
1 'polypeptide(L)'
;MANHRVLVSLFNLRYKRLLLPIALFALLVSENTRAVTVETLADSFWAVSTYVAFTLAIYHWVSRWLDGAHALVSAYHRSRNLQVVIAALLGALPGCGGAIVVTTQFVSGKVGFGALVAVLTATMGDAAFLLLASQPVTGLYVIGIGVVTGCITGLVINALHRDDFMRPALTELSNKLRTSCCSATSTVSFKAINLQGLFWKYLLLPASLVAFASSFQIDINQVLSLPEMSIEWIGALLAVSSMLLWALTQEIEDYQSTVSEDDKIRTSHPMQKAAQDTNFVSAWVIIAFLAFELTLHFTGFEIGAN
;
A
#
# COMPACT_ATOMS: atom_id res chain seq x y z
N MET A 1 34.93 -25.59 8.05
CA MET A 1 33.59 -26.10 8.47
C MET A 1 32.73 -25.05 9.19
N ALA A 2 33.27 -23.95 9.71
CA ALA A 2 32.50 -22.91 10.38
C ALA A 2 31.65 -22.04 9.40
N ASN A 3 32.14 -21.75 8.20
CA ASN A 3 31.43 -20.90 7.22
C ASN A 3 30.15 -21.51 6.64
N HIS A 4 30.07 -22.85 6.59
CA HIS A 4 28.86 -23.51 6.06
C HIS A 4 27.68 -23.45 7.03
N ARG A 5 27.95 -23.43 8.35
CA ARG A 5 26.87 -23.30 9.37
C ARG A 5 26.31 -21.89 9.46
N VAL A 6 27.12 -20.87 9.20
CA VAL A 6 26.67 -19.47 9.19
C VAL A 6 25.78 -19.21 7.96
N LEU A 7 26.14 -19.74 6.79
CA LEU A 7 25.29 -19.66 5.58
C LEU A 7 23.95 -20.41 5.76
N VAL A 8 23.98 -21.60 6.36
CA VAL A 8 22.76 -22.39 6.63
C VAL A 8 21.86 -21.72 7.69
N SER A 9 22.45 -21.00 8.64
CA SER A 9 21.65 -20.24 9.66
C SER A 9 21.02 -18.97 9.09
N LEU A 10 21.61 -18.34 8.09
CA LEU A 10 21.02 -17.23 7.33
C LEU A 10 19.83 -17.70 6.47
N PHE A 11 19.81 -18.97 6.06
CA PHE A 11 18.70 -19.58 5.33
C PHE A 11 17.56 -20.06 6.22
N ASN A 12 17.62 -19.89 7.53
CA ASN A 12 16.50 -20.17 8.41
C ASN A 12 15.35 -19.21 8.07
N LEU A 13 14.14 -19.70 7.94
CA LEU A 13 12.91 -19.00 7.53
C LEU A 13 12.73 -17.62 8.20
N ARG A 14 13.29 -17.47 9.40
CA ARG A 14 13.21 -16.27 10.22
C ARG A 14 13.93 -15.04 9.63
N TYR A 15 14.94 -15.22 8.77
CA TYR A 15 15.77 -14.14 8.20
C TYR A 15 15.59 -13.93 6.70
N LYS A 16 14.68 -14.67 6.05
CA LYS A 16 14.46 -14.55 4.59
C LYS A 16 14.07 -13.12 4.17
N ARG A 17 13.33 -12.40 5.02
CA ARG A 17 12.90 -11.02 4.73
C ARG A 17 14.06 -10.02 4.75
N LEU A 18 15.12 -10.28 5.53
CA LEU A 18 16.31 -9.43 5.57
C LEU A 18 17.15 -9.51 4.28
N LEU A 19 16.98 -10.55 3.46
CA LEU A 19 17.66 -10.65 2.17
C LEU A 19 17.28 -9.50 1.23
N LEU A 20 16.03 -9.01 1.30
CA LEU A 20 15.57 -7.92 0.45
C LEU A 20 16.27 -6.59 0.73
N PRO A 21 16.30 -6.04 1.96
CA PRO A 21 17.04 -4.81 2.24
C PRO A 21 18.55 -4.97 2.02
N ILE A 22 19.14 -6.18 2.21
CA ILE A 22 20.54 -6.44 1.90
C ILE A 22 20.78 -6.37 0.38
N ALA A 23 19.90 -6.97 -0.44
CA ALA A 23 19.98 -6.89 -1.88
C ALA A 23 19.84 -5.45 -2.39
N LEU A 24 18.92 -4.66 -1.81
CA LEU A 24 18.77 -3.23 -2.12
C LEU A 24 20.06 -2.46 -1.80
N PHE A 25 20.64 -2.72 -0.64
CA PHE A 25 21.89 -2.07 -0.26
C PHE A 25 23.03 -2.43 -1.22
N ALA A 26 23.12 -3.68 -1.67
CA ALA A 26 24.09 -4.10 -2.66
C ALA A 26 23.89 -3.39 -4.02
N LEU A 27 22.64 -3.20 -4.46
CA LEU A 27 22.31 -2.46 -5.69
C LEU A 27 22.66 -0.97 -5.58
N LEU A 28 22.46 -0.35 -4.40
CA LEU A 28 22.83 1.05 -4.14
C LEU A 28 24.34 1.27 -4.10
N VAL A 29 25.12 0.27 -3.69
CA VAL A 29 26.60 0.35 -3.67
C VAL A 29 27.18 0.15 -5.05
N SER A 30 26.53 -0.61 -5.93
CA SER A 30 26.98 -0.86 -7.30
C SER A 30 26.90 0.41 -8.16
N GLU A 31 28.00 0.85 -8.75
CA GLU A 31 28.02 2.08 -9.57
C GLU A 31 27.12 1.98 -10.81
N ASN A 32 27.02 0.80 -11.41
CA ASN A 32 26.25 0.60 -12.64
C ASN A 32 24.73 0.66 -12.42
N THR A 33 24.25 0.30 -11.24
CA THR A 33 22.81 0.23 -10.93
C THR A 33 22.35 1.33 -9.97
N ARG A 34 23.28 2.09 -9.38
CA ARG A 34 22.99 3.09 -8.36
C ARG A 34 21.95 4.13 -8.80
N ALA A 35 22.15 4.73 -9.97
CA ALA A 35 21.26 5.80 -10.46
C ALA A 35 19.83 5.28 -10.64
N VAL A 36 19.66 4.18 -11.37
CA VAL A 36 18.36 3.53 -11.60
C VAL A 36 17.73 3.09 -10.28
N THR A 37 18.52 2.53 -9.36
CA THR A 37 17.99 2.07 -8.07
C THR A 37 17.52 3.22 -7.19
N VAL A 38 18.27 4.34 -7.14
CA VAL A 38 17.87 5.53 -6.34
C VAL A 38 16.59 6.12 -6.88
N GLU A 39 16.49 6.31 -8.19
CA GLU A 39 15.31 6.85 -8.86
C GLU A 39 14.08 5.94 -8.61
N THR A 40 14.21 4.65 -8.89
CA THR A 40 13.11 3.68 -8.68
C THR A 40 12.64 3.61 -7.22
N LEU A 41 13.58 3.63 -6.27
CA LEU A 41 13.24 3.62 -4.83
C LEU A 41 12.53 4.92 -4.43
N ALA A 42 13.00 6.06 -4.91
CA ALA A 42 12.39 7.36 -4.64
C ALA A 42 10.97 7.41 -5.20
N ASP A 43 10.78 7.02 -6.46
CA ASP A 43 9.45 6.98 -7.09
C ASP A 43 8.51 6.02 -6.37
N SER A 44 8.98 4.82 -6.02
CA SER A 44 8.19 3.87 -5.24
C SER A 44 7.78 4.43 -3.88
N PHE A 45 8.63 5.25 -3.25
CA PHE A 45 8.32 5.85 -1.96
C PHE A 45 7.36 7.03 -2.10
N TRP A 46 7.67 7.99 -2.97
CA TRP A 46 6.88 9.22 -3.11
C TRP A 46 5.54 8.95 -3.81
N ALA A 47 5.54 8.22 -4.93
CA ALA A 47 4.33 7.98 -5.72
C ALA A 47 3.41 6.90 -5.14
N VAL A 48 3.93 5.92 -4.40
CA VAL A 48 3.09 4.81 -3.91
C VAL A 48 3.04 4.75 -2.39
N SER A 49 4.20 4.56 -1.73
CA SER A 49 4.22 4.29 -0.28
C SER A 49 3.59 5.41 0.54
N THR A 50 3.84 6.65 0.16
CA THR A 50 3.30 7.82 0.87
C THR A 50 1.79 7.94 0.70
N TYR A 51 1.25 7.73 -0.51
CA TYR A 51 -0.20 7.78 -0.74
C TYR A 51 -0.93 6.63 -0.05
N VAL A 52 -0.36 5.42 -0.07
CA VAL A 52 -0.91 4.28 0.66
C VAL A 52 -0.93 4.57 2.16
N ALA A 53 0.16 5.09 2.73
CA ALA A 53 0.21 5.46 4.14
C ALA A 53 -0.85 6.51 4.50
N PHE A 54 -0.99 7.55 3.67
CA PHE A 54 -1.95 8.63 3.89
C PHE A 54 -3.38 8.13 3.86
N THR A 55 -3.74 7.35 2.84
CA THR A 55 -5.10 6.83 2.69
C THR A 55 -5.46 5.81 3.76
N LEU A 56 -4.54 4.91 4.14
CA LEU A 56 -4.75 3.97 5.24
C LEU A 56 -4.83 4.67 6.60
N ALA A 57 -4.02 5.70 6.84
CA ALA A 57 -4.11 6.49 8.07
C ALA A 57 -5.47 7.17 8.20
N ILE A 58 -5.95 7.81 7.11
CA ILE A 58 -7.30 8.40 7.08
C ILE A 58 -8.36 7.33 7.31
N TYR A 59 -8.27 6.19 6.60
CA TYR A 59 -9.23 5.10 6.76
C TYR A 59 -9.32 4.60 8.20
N HIS A 60 -8.20 4.29 8.83
CA HIS A 60 -8.19 3.81 10.21
C HIS A 60 -8.64 4.88 11.21
N TRP A 61 -8.38 6.16 10.93
CA TRP A 61 -8.85 7.26 11.76
C TRP A 61 -10.36 7.47 11.62
N VAL A 62 -10.87 7.49 10.39
CA VAL A 62 -12.30 7.63 10.09
C VAL A 62 -13.09 6.41 10.58
N SER A 63 -12.57 5.18 10.40
CA SER A 63 -13.19 3.97 10.92
C SER A 63 -13.37 4.04 12.44
N ARG A 64 -12.36 4.49 13.17
CA ARG A 64 -12.46 4.64 14.63
C ARG A 64 -13.45 5.74 15.04
N TRP A 65 -13.56 6.82 14.27
CA TRP A 65 -14.52 7.88 14.52
C TRP A 65 -15.96 7.43 14.21
N LEU A 66 -16.15 6.64 13.15
CA LEU A 66 -17.42 6.06 12.74
C LEU A 66 -17.91 4.93 13.66
N ASP A 67 -17.03 4.25 14.39
CA ASP A 67 -17.43 3.25 15.40
C ASP A 67 -18.40 3.84 16.44
N GLY A 68 -18.42 5.17 16.64
CA GLY A 68 -19.40 5.90 17.40
C GLY A 68 -20.73 6.22 16.68
N ALA A 69 -20.78 6.09 15.34
CA ALA A 69 -21.93 6.48 14.51
C ALA A 69 -22.70 5.26 13.99
N HIS A 70 -23.23 4.45 14.90
CA HIS A 70 -23.90 3.17 14.59
C HIS A 70 -24.96 3.23 13.49
N ALA A 71 -25.66 4.36 13.31
CA ALA A 71 -26.72 4.50 12.32
C ALA A 71 -26.18 4.55 10.87
N LEU A 72 -25.10 5.29 10.61
CA LEU A 72 -24.49 5.41 9.27
C LEU A 72 -23.80 4.12 8.86
N VAL A 73 -23.06 3.51 9.78
CA VAL A 73 -22.37 2.23 9.55
C VAL A 73 -23.37 1.11 9.29
N SER A 74 -24.48 1.05 10.05
CA SER A 74 -25.52 0.05 9.82
C SER A 74 -26.25 0.25 8.49
N ALA A 75 -26.50 1.50 8.06
CA ALA A 75 -27.07 1.81 6.76
C ALA A 75 -26.13 1.40 5.60
N TYR A 76 -24.83 1.67 5.74
CA TYR A 76 -23.81 1.26 4.78
C TYR A 76 -23.75 -0.27 4.63
N HIS A 77 -23.69 -1.01 5.75
CA HIS A 77 -23.65 -2.48 5.71
C HIS A 77 -24.95 -3.11 5.22
N ARG A 78 -26.10 -2.44 5.41
CA ARG A 78 -27.42 -2.96 5.02
C ARG A 78 -27.73 -2.77 3.53
N SER A 79 -27.17 -1.73 2.89
CA SER A 79 -27.52 -1.37 1.51
C SER A 79 -26.41 -1.71 0.53
N ARG A 80 -26.58 -2.79 -0.24
CA ARG A 80 -25.65 -3.25 -1.28
C ARG A 80 -25.36 -2.16 -2.34
N ASN A 81 -26.39 -1.41 -2.72
CA ASN A 81 -26.26 -0.35 -3.73
C ASN A 81 -25.49 0.86 -3.21
N LEU A 82 -25.66 1.20 -1.92
CA LEU A 82 -24.90 2.28 -1.29
C LEU A 82 -23.42 1.92 -1.19
N GLN A 83 -23.09 0.65 -0.91
CA GLN A 83 -21.71 0.18 -0.92
C GLN A 83 -21.04 0.39 -2.28
N VAL A 84 -21.74 0.12 -3.40
CA VAL A 84 -21.23 0.33 -4.76
C VAL A 84 -20.94 1.80 -5.02
N VAL A 85 -21.85 2.70 -4.67
CA VAL A 85 -21.66 4.14 -4.91
C VAL A 85 -20.47 4.68 -4.09
N ILE A 86 -20.39 4.32 -2.81
CA ILE A 86 -19.27 4.75 -1.95
C ILE A 86 -17.95 4.15 -2.45
N ALA A 87 -17.95 2.88 -2.87
CA ALA A 87 -16.76 2.24 -3.43
C ALA A 87 -16.29 2.91 -4.73
N ALA A 88 -17.21 3.27 -5.63
CA ALA A 88 -16.87 3.99 -6.86
C ALA A 88 -16.28 5.39 -6.54
N LEU A 89 -16.83 6.11 -5.57
CA LEU A 89 -16.29 7.39 -5.12
C LEU A 89 -14.89 7.24 -4.50
N LEU A 90 -14.67 6.21 -3.69
CA LEU A 90 -13.35 5.91 -3.13
C LEU A 90 -12.35 5.53 -4.22
N GLY A 91 -12.77 4.81 -5.27
CA GLY A 91 -11.95 4.47 -6.43
C GLY A 91 -11.55 5.70 -7.25
N ALA A 92 -12.42 6.70 -7.32
CA ALA A 92 -12.16 7.94 -8.05
C ALA A 92 -11.16 8.87 -7.34
N LEU A 93 -10.88 8.62 -6.05
CA LEU A 93 -9.83 9.35 -5.36
C LEU A 93 -8.48 9.01 -6.00
N PRO A 94 -7.64 10.02 -6.29
CA PRO A 94 -6.32 9.79 -6.85
C PRO A 94 -5.48 8.88 -5.94
N GLY A 95 -4.80 7.90 -6.53
CA GLY A 95 -3.99 6.90 -5.82
C GLY A 95 -4.70 5.57 -5.58
N CYS A 96 -3.96 4.58 -5.02
CA CYS A 96 -4.43 3.20 -4.84
C CYS A 96 -5.23 2.97 -3.54
N GLY A 97 -5.32 3.96 -2.66
CA GLY A 97 -5.82 3.77 -1.30
C GLY A 97 -7.29 3.36 -1.23
N GLY A 98 -8.15 3.92 -2.08
CA GLY A 98 -9.56 3.55 -2.14
C GLY A 98 -9.76 2.09 -2.52
N ALA A 99 -9.00 1.61 -3.51
CA ALA A 99 -9.03 0.21 -3.93
C ALA A 99 -8.56 -0.73 -2.81
N ILE A 100 -7.49 -0.38 -2.11
CA ILE A 100 -6.98 -1.18 -0.98
C ILE A 100 -8.04 -1.29 0.11
N VAL A 101 -8.64 -0.18 0.53
CA VAL A 101 -9.68 -0.15 1.56
C VAL A 101 -10.87 -1.03 1.21
N VAL A 102 -11.42 -0.89 0.00
CA VAL A 102 -12.60 -1.68 -0.41
C VAL A 102 -12.26 -3.16 -0.59
N THR A 103 -11.07 -3.47 -1.13
CA THR A 103 -10.61 -4.86 -1.25
C THR A 103 -10.46 -5.51 0.12
N THR A 104 -9.88 -4.81 1.09
CA THR A 104 -9.77 -5.30 2.46
C THR A 104 -11.13 -5.54 3.10
N GLN A 105 -12.09 -4.63 2.92
CA GLN A 105 -13.46 -4.80 3.40
C GLN A 105 -14.18 -5.97 2.71
N PHE A 106 -13.94 -6.19 1.42
CA PHE A 106 -14.51 -7.33 0.69
C PHE A 106 -14.00 -8.67 1.23
N VAL A 107 -12.67 -8.80 1.40
CA VAL A 107 -12.06 -10.02 1.96
C VAL A 107 -12.53 -10.26 3.39
N SER A 108 -12.70 -9.21 4.21
CA SER A 108 -13.25 -9.28 5.57
C SER A 108 -14.76 -9.58 5.62
N GLY A 109 -15.45 -9.66 4.48
CA GLY A 109 -16.88 -9.93 4.43
C GLY A 109 -17.80 -8.75 4.73
N LYS A 110 -17.27 -7.52 4.82
CA LYS A 110 -18.04 -6.32 5.16
C LYS A 110 -18.76 -5.71 3.96
N VAL A 111 -18.24 -5.89 2.75
CA VAL A 111 -18.83 -5.39 1.50
C VAL A 111 -19.00 -6.50 0.48
N GLY A 112 -19.91 -6.31 -0.48
CA GLY A 112 -20.22 -7.25 -1.54
C GLY A 112 -19.27 -7.16 -2.74
N PHE A 113 -19.28 -8.19 -3.59
CA PHE A 113 -18.46 -8.27 -4.80
C PHE A 113 -18.68 -7.10 -5.77
N GLY A 114 -19.91 -6.59 -5.88
CA GLY A 114 -20.20 -5.42 -6.72
C GLY A 114 -19.49 -4.15 -6.28
N ALA A 115 -19.27 -3.94 -4.96
CA ALA A 115 -18.48 -2.81 -4.47
C ALA A 115 -17.01 -2.95 -4.84
N LEU A 116 -16.44 -4.17 -4.80
CA LEU A 116 -15.08 -4.45 -5.26
C LEU A 116 -14.92 -4.12 -6.73
N VAL A 117 -15.85 -4.56 -7.59
CA VAL A 117 -15.79 -4.27 -9.03
C VAL A 117 -15.95 -2.76 -9.28
N ALA A 118 -16.84 -2.09 -8.55
CA ALA A 118 -17.04 -0.65 -8.69
C ALA A 118 -15.78 0.15 -8.39
N VAL A 119 -15.08 -0.14 -7.28
CA VAL A 119 -13.86 0.57 -6.93
C VAL A 119 -12.75 0.33 -7.96
N LEU A 120 -12.54 -0.92 -8.39
CA LEU A 120 -11.50 -1.26 -9.37
C LEU A 120 -11.75 -0.63 -10.73
N THR A 121 -13.03 -0.52 -11.14
CA THR A 121 -13.41 0.11 -12.41
C THR A 121 -13.28 1.64 -12.36
N ALA A 122 -13.54 2.25 -11.20
CA ALA A 122 -13.44 3.70 -11.01
C ALA A 122 -12.01 4.19 -10.71
N THR A 123 -11.08 3.27 -10.38
CA THR A 123 -9.71 3.63 -9.98
C THR A 123 -8.91 4.14 -11.18
N MET A 124 -8.37 5.34 -11.07
CA MET A 124 -7.52 5.97 -12.08
C MET A 124 -6.03 5.99 -11.73
N GLY A 125 -5.69 5.68 -10.46
CA GLY A 125 -4.31 5.74 -9.98
C GLY A 125 -3.72 7.15 -10.00
N ASP A 126 -2.39 7.23 -10.14
CA ASP A 126 -1.65 8.50 -10.09
C ASP A 126 -1.84 9.36 -11.35
N ALA A 127 -2.25 8.74 -12.47
CA ALA A 127 -2.58 9.45 -13.70
C ALA A 127 -3.67 10.52 -13.51
N ALA A 128 -4.54 10.37 -12.50
CA ALA A 128 -5.55 11.36 -12.16
C ALA A 128 -4.94 12.69 -11.71
N PHE A 129 -3.84 12.66 -10.95
CA PHE A 129 -3.13 13.88 -10.53
C PHE A 129 -2.51 14.60 -11.72
N LEU A 130 -1.82 13.85 -12.58
CA LEU A 130 -1.22 14.42 -13.79
C LEU A 130 -2.26 15.05 -14.70
N LEU A 131 -3.40 14.39 -14.89
CA LEU A 131 -4.48 14.90 -15.73
C LEU A 131 -5.14 16.14 -15.09
N LEU A 132 -5.34 16.16 -13.78
CA LEU A 132 -5.87 17.33 -13.07
C LEU A 132 -4.89 18.51 -13.09
N ALA A 133 -3.57 18.26 -13.04
CA ALA A 133 -2.55 19.29 -13.11
C ALA A 133 -2.44 19.91 -14.50
N SER A 134 -2.47 19.07 -15.56
CA SER A 134 -2.30 19.53 -16.94
C SER A 134 -3.61 20.08 -17.55
N GLN A 135 -4.74 19.42 -17.32
CA GLN A 135 -6.04 19.74 -17.88
C GLN A 135 -7.16 19.53 -16.85
N PRO A 136 -7.38 20.46 -15.91
CA PRO A 136 -8.30 20.25 -14.78
C PRO A 136 -9.74 19.96 -15.20
N VAL A 137 -10.23 20.60 -16.25
CA VAL A 137 -11.60 20.39 -16.77
C VAL A 137 -11.75 18.98 -17.35
N THR A 138 -10.82 18.57 -18.21
CA THR A 138 -10.80 17.22 -18.79
C THR A 138 -10.63 16.17 -17.71
N GLY A 139 -9.76 16.41 -16.74
CA GLY A 139 -9.54 15.52 -15.58
C GLY A 139 -10.83 15.28 -14.79
N LEU A 140 -11.59 16.34 -14.50
CA LEU A 140 -12.85 16.23 -13.79
C LEU A 140 -13.91 15.43 -14.58
N TYR A 141 -13.97 15.62 -15.91
CA TYR A 141 -14.87 14.82 -16.77
C TYR A 141 -14.49 13.33 -16.74
N VAL A 142 -13.20 13.02 -16.87
CA VAL A 142 -12.73 11.63 -16.88
C VAL A 142 -12.99 10.95 -15.52
N ILE A 143 -12.75 11.64 -14.40
CA ILE A 143 -13.11 11.17 -13.06
C ILE A 143 -14.63 10.92 -12.97
N GLY A 144 -15.46 11.86 -13.44
CA GLY A 144 -16.90 11.70 -13.45
C GLY A 144 -17.37 10.49 -14.25
N ILE A 145 -16.81 10.27 -15.43
CA ILE A 145 -17.09 9.09 -16.27
C ILE A 145 -16.66 7.81 -15.54
N GLY A 146 -15.48 7.80 -14.91
CA GLY A 146 -14.99 6.67 -14.12
C GLY A 146 -15.95 6.29 -12.99
N VAL A 147 -16.43 7.27 -12.21
CA VAL A 147 -17.41 7.05 -11.14
C VAL A 147 -18.73 6.48 -11.70
N VAL A 148 -19.25 7.08 -12.76
CA VAL A 148 -20.51 6.61 -13.39
C VAL A 148 -20.35 5.18 -13.89
N THR A 149 -19.26 4.89 -14.60
CA THR A 149 -18.99 3.54 -15.12
C THR A 149 -18.79 2.56 -13.97
N GLY A 150 -18.05 2.92 -12.92
CA GLY A 150 -17.88 2.10 -11.72
C GLY A 150 -19.22 1.81 -11.01
N CYS A 151 -20.09 2.81 -10.88
CA CYS A 151 -21.42 2.61 -10.31
C CYS A 151 -22.27 1.67 -11.17
N ILE A 152 -22.32 1.87 -12.49
CA ILE A 152 -23.11 1.04 -13.40
C ILE A 152 -22.61 -0.42 -13.35
N THR A 153 -21.31 -0.64 -13.51
CA THR A 153 -20.72 -1.99 -13.47
C THR A 153 -20.94 -2.67 -12.14
N GLY A 154 -20.71 -1.96 -11.01
CA GLY A 154 -20.95 -2.51 -9.68
C GLY A 154 -22.42 -2.87 -9.42
N LEU A 155 -23.38 -2.05 -9.86
CA LEU A 155 -24.81 -2.34 -9.74
C LEU A 155 -25.23 -3.53 -10.61
N VAL A 156 -24.72 -3.62 -11.83
CA VAL A 156 -24.97 -4.79 -12.72
C VAL A 156 -24.43 -6.06 -12.08
N ILE A 157 -23.21 -6.02 -11.53
CA ILE A 157 -22.62 -7.16 -10.83
C ILE A 157 -23.42 -7.55 -9.58
N ASN A 158 -23.92 -6.59 -8.82
CA ASN A 158 -24.79 -6.87 -7.67
C ASN A 158 -26.12 -7.55 -8.08
N ALA A 159 -26.61 -7.27 -9.28
CA ALA A 159 -27.79 -7.92 -9.82
C ALA A 159 -27.54 -9.35 -10.31
N LEU A 160 -26.33 -9.61 -10.85
CA LEU A 160 -25.97 -10.90 -11.46
C LEU A 160 -25.36 -11.88 -10.46
N HIS A 161 -24.64 -11.39 -9.44
CA HIS A 161 -23.87 -12.22 -8.53
C HIS A 161 -24.24 -12.00 -7.06
N ARG A 162 -23.97 -13.03 -6.23
CA ARG A 162 -24.10 -12.95 -4.79
C ARG A 162 -22.93 -12.17 -4.18
N ASP A 163 -23.12 -11.64 -2.98
CA ASP A 163 -22.10 -10.86 -2.25
C ASP A 163 -20.80 -11.61 -2.01
N ASP A 164 -20.90 -12.93 -1.84
CA ASP A 164 -19.77 -13.81 -1.53
C ASP A 164 -19.07 -14.36 -2.77
N PHE A 165 -19.45 -13.93 -3.97
CA PHE A 165 -18.83 -14.39 -5.20
C PHE A 165 -17.32 -14.07 -5.19
N MET A 166 -16.48 -15.05 -5.47
CA MET A 166 -15.01 -14.97 -5.43
C MET A 166 -14.40 -14.56 -4.08
N ARG A 167 -15.18 -14.56 -2.98
CA ARG A 167 -14.60 -14.31 -1.67
C ARG A 167 -13.78 -15.51 -1.20
N PRO A 168 -12.54 -15.29 -0.69
CA PRO A 168 -11.75 -16.38 -0.12
C PRO A 168 -12.47 -17.01 1.07
N ALA A 169 -12.44 -18.37 1.15
CA ALA A 169 -13.09 -19.08 2.24
C ALA A 169 -12.34 -18.82 3.58
N LEU A 170 -12.99 -18.16 4.50
CA LEU A 170 -12.43 -17.80 5.82
C LEU A 170 -12.10 -19.03 6.70
N THR A 171 -12.65 -20.20 6.38
CA THR A 171 -12.51 -21.41 7.19
C THR A 171 -11.08 -21.97 7.23
N GLU A 172 -10.34 -21.89 6.15
CA GLU A 172 -8.92 -22.32 6.13
C GLU A 172 -8.01 -21.30 6.85
N LEU A 173 -8.38 -20.02 6.81
CA LEU A 173 -7.65 -18.96 7.46
C LEU A 173 -7.71 -19.05 8.99
N SER A 174 -8.90 -19.33 9.53
CA SER A 174 -9.12 -19.52 10.98
C SER A 174 -8.32 -20.68 11.56
N ASN A 175 -8.17 -21.78 10.81
CA ASN A 175 -7.40 -22.94 11.25
C ASN A 175 -5.87 -22.70 11.19
N LYS A 176 -5.37 -21.97 10.18
CA LYS A 176 -3.96 -21.57 10.11
C LYS A 176 -3.57 -20.59 11.20
N LEU A 177 -4.43 -19.62 11.50
CA LEU A 177 -4.19 -18.62 12.57
C LEU A 177 -4.18 -19.27 13.96
N ARG A 178 -5.04 -20.28 14.21
CA ARG A 178 -5.04 -21.00 15.50
C ARG A 178 -3.75 -21.78 15.74
N THR A 179 -3.13 -22.30 14.70
CA THR A 179 -1.87 -23.06 14.81
C THR A 179 -0.66 -22.15 15.02
N SER A 180 -0.67 -20.93 14.49
CA SER A 180 0.41 -19.95 14.67
C SER A 180 0.39 -19.23 16.03
N CYS A 181 -0.76 -19.18 16.72
CA CYS A 181 -0.88 -18.46 18.00
C CYS A 181 -0.14 -19.12 19.19
N CYS A 182 0.39 -20.34 19.04
CA CYS A 182 1.12 -21.04 20.11
C CYS A 182 2.64 -20.85 20.07
N SER A 183 3.18 -20.10 19.13
CA SER A 183 4.64 -19.89 18.99
C SER A 183 5.05 -18.49 19.42
N ALA A 184 5.56 -18.41 20.65
CA ALA A 184 6.47 -17.40 21.18
C ALA A 184 6.22 -15.93 20.82
N THR A 185 5.53 -15.23 21.70
CA THR A 185 5.51 -13.76 21.80
C THR A 185 6.95 -13.25 22.06
N SER A 186 7.66 -12.84 21.03
CA SER A 186 8.98 -12.23 21.20
C SER A 186 8.83 -10.75 21.54
N THR A 187 9.41 -10.32 22.66
CA THR A 187 9.48 -8.91 23.13
C THR A 187 10.12 -7.95 22.10
N VAL A 188 10.81 -8.47 21.09
CA VAL A 188 11.45 -7.70 20.00
C VAL A 188 10.40 -7.12 19.04
N SER A 189 9.31 -7.83 18.80
CA SER A 189 8.23 -7.40 17.89
C SER A 189 7.55 -6.12 18.37
N PHE A 190 7.30 -5.97 19.67
CA PHE A 190 6.58 -4.81 20.22
C PHE A 190 7.33 -3.47 20.05
N LYS A 191 8.67 -3.48 20.19
CA LYS A 191 9.50 -2.28 19.98
C LYS A 191 9.53 -1.88 18.51
N ALA A 192 9.60 -2.84 17.60
CA ALA A 192 9.60 -2.58 16.15
C ALA A 192 8.27 -2.02 15.66
N ILE A 193 7.14 -2.51 16.18
CA ILE A 193 5.80 -2.00 15.86
C ILE A 193 5.64 -0.53 16.31
N ASN A 194 6.08 -0.21 17.52
CA ASN A 194 6.06 1.15 18.02
C ASN A 194 6.96 2.07 17.18
N LEU A 195 8.12 1.58 16.74
CA LEU A 195 9.04 2.33 15.89
C LEU A 195 8.44 2.62 14.52
N GLN A 196 7.76 1.66 13.90
CA GLN A 196 7.03 1.87 12.63
C GLN A 196 5.92 2.91 12.76
N GLY A 197 5.10 2.80 13.80
CA GLY A 197 4.06 3.78 14.07
C GLY A 197 4.61 5.18 14.31
N LEU A 198 5.76 5.29 14.98
CA LEU A 198 6.44 6.56 15.21
C LEU A 198 7.02 7.13 13.91
N PHE A 199 7.67 6.28 13.10
CA PHE A 199 8.22 6.65 11.80
C PHE A 199 7.14 7.28 10.91
N TRP A 200 6.04 6.60 10.68
CA TRP A 200 4.95 7.12 9.85
C TRP A 200 4.20 8.28 10.50
N LYS A 201 4.07 8.32 11.82
CA LYS A 201 3.42 9.44 12.52
C LYS A 201 4.09 10.78 12.24
N TYR A 202 5.41 10.83 12.24
CA TYR A 202 6.16 12.07 12.00
C TYR A 202 6.40 12.33 10.51
N LEU A 203 6.54 11.27 9.72
CA LEU A 203 6.87 11.36 8.31
C LEU A 203 5.64 11.61 7.43
N LEU A 204 4.44 11.18 7.85
CA LEU A 204 3.25 11.19 7.01
C LEU A 204 2.93 12.58 6.44
N LEU A 205 2.89 13.61 7.29
CA LEU A 205 2.59 14.98 6.85
C LEU A 205 3.66 15.55 5.90
N PRO A 206 4.96 15.60 6.25
CA PRO A 206 5.95 16.12 5.32
C PRO A 206 6.07 15.28 4.06
N ALA A 207 6.00 13.95 4.16
CA ALA A 207 6.05 13.09 2.99
C ALA A 207 4.86 13.30 2.06
N SER A 208 3.64 13.43 2.59
CA SER A 208 2.46 13.68 1.76
C SER A 208 2.52 15.03 1.04
N LEU A 209 3.10 16.06 1.66
CA LEU A 209 3.30 17.36 0.99
C LEU A 209 4.30 17.24 -0.17
N VAL A 210 5.42 16.55 0.04
CA VAL A 210 6.41 16.28 -1.01
C VAL A 210 5.80 15.44 -2.14
N ALA A 211 5.13 14.33 -1.82
CA ALA A 211 4.48 13.47 -2.79
C ALA A 211 3.42 14.23 -3.61
N PHE A 212 2.61 15.05 -2.95
CA PHE A 212 1.60 15.86 -3.60
C PHE A 212 2.22 16.89 -4.55
N ALA A 213 3.26 17.61 -4.12
CA ALA A 213 3.96 18.56 -4.96
C ALA A 213 4.62 17.87 -6.18
N SER A 214 5.25 16.71 -5.99
CA SER A 214 5.80 15.90 -7.09
C SER A 214 4.75 15.47 -8.09
N SER A 215 3.53 15.10 -7.62
CA SER A 215 2.42 14.72 -8.51
C SER A 215 1.92 15.87 -9.38
N PHE A 216 2.08 17.13 -8.93
CA PHE A 216 1.84 18.30 -9.75
C PHE A 216 3.06 18.74 -10.58
N GLN A 217 4.08 17.88 -10.71
CA GLN A 217 5.32 18.15 -11.46
C GLN A 217 6.08 19.38 -10.96
N ILE A 218 5.95 19.72 -9.67
CA ILE A 218 6.72 20.77 -9.04
C ILE A 218 8.08 20.20 -8.66
N ASP A 219 9.14 20.77 -9.20
CA ASP A 219 10.50 20.40 -8.84
C ASP A 219 10.86 20.93 -7.45
N ILE A 220 10.79 20.05 -6.47
CA ILE A 220 10.99 20.39 -5.07
C ILE A 220 12.46 20.72 -4.79
N ASN A 221 13.40 20.12 -5.53
CA ASN A 221 14.82 20.46 -5.40
C ASN A 221 15.05 21.93 -5.73
N GLN A 222 14.40 22.46 -6.79
CA GLN A 222 14.48 23.87 -7.16
C GLN A 222 13.76 24.77 -6.14
N VAL A 223 12.56 24.41 -5.69
CA VAL A 223 11.78 25.21 -4.73
C VAL A 223 12.53 25.38 -3.41
N LEU A 224 13.18 24.33 -2.92
CA LEU A 224 13.93 24.35 -1.66
C LEU A 224 15.40 24.73 -1.84
N SER A 225 15.84 25.03 -3.07
CA SER A 225 17.25 25.33 -3.40
C SER A 225 18.22 24.24 -2.92
N LEU A 226 17.80 22.98 -3.06
CA LEU A 226 18.60 21.81 -2.71
C LEU A 226 19.50 21.39 -3.88
N PRO A 227 20.62 20.68 -3.63
CA PRO A 227 21.38 20.04 -4.68
C PRO A 227 20.51 19.09 -5.51
N GLU A 228 20.86 18.94 -6.78
CA GLU A 228 20.20 17.99 -7.68
C GLU A 228 20.15 16.58 -7.06
N MET A 229 19.03 15.88 -7.26
CA MET A 229 18.75 14.54 -6.74
C MET A 229 18.72 14.40 -5.19
N SER A 230 18.61 15.50 -4.43
CA SER A 230 18.51 15.41 -2.96
C SER A 230 17.22 14.73 -2.49
N ILE A 231 16.10 15.07 -3.10
CA ILE A 231 14.79 14.48 -2.78
C ILE A 231 14.73 13.02 -3.17
N GLU A 232 15.35 12.63 -4.28
CA GLU A 232 15.47 11.25 -4.75
C GLU A 232 16.28 10.41 -3.75
N TRP A 233 17.42 10.91 -3.27
CA TRP A 233 18.20 10.23 -2.25
C TRP A 233 17.45 10.10 -0.92
N ILE A 234 16.72 11.15 -0.50
CA ILE A 234 15.88 11.09 0.70
C ILE A 234 14.79 10.04 0.53
N GLY A 235 14.09 10.03 -0.61
CA GLY A 235 13.07 9.04 -0.94
C GLY A 235 13.60 7.60 -0.92
N ALA A 236 14.77 7.38 -1.54
CA ALA A 236 15.43 6.07 -1.54
C ALA A 236 15.81 5.59 -0.13
N LEU A 237 16.37 6.47 0.71
CA LEU A 237 16.70 6.14 2.10
C LEU A 237 15.45 5.82 2.94
N LEU A 238 14.36 6.56 2.72
CA LEU A 238 13.08 6.31 3.38
C LEU A 238 12.44 5.00 2.92
N ALA A 239 12.54 4.67 1.62
CA ALA A 239 12.11 3.39 1.07
C ALA A 239 12.85 2.21 1.70
N VAL A 240 14.18 2.29 1.76
CA VAL A 240 15.02 1.27 2.43
C VAL A 240 14.68 1.16 3.91
N SER A 241 14.46 2.28 4.59
CA SER A 241 14.08 2.31 6.01
C SER A 241 12.71 1.64 6.24
N SER A 242 11.72 1.94 5.39
CA SER A 242 10.39 1.31 5.43
C SER A 242 10.49 -0.21 5.22
N MET A 243 11.27 -0.66 4.23
CA MET A 243 11.50 -2.08 3.96
C MET A 243 12.25 -2.77 5.11
N LEU A 244 13.24 -2.09 5.71
CA LEU A 244 13.95 -2.62 6.87
C LEU A 244 13.00 -2.79 8.08
N LEU A 245 12.16 -1.81 8.34
CA LEU A 245 11.15 -1.89 9.39
C LEU A 245 10.17 -3.02 9.15
N TRP A 246 9.73 -3.24 7.90
CA TRP A 246 8.91 -4.39 7.52
C TRP A 246 9.65 -5.73 7.75
N ALA A 247 10.93 -5.81 7.38
CA ALA A 247 11.71 -7.03 7.56
C ALA A 247 11.95 -7.40 9.03
N LEU A 248 11.99 -6.40 9.92
CA LEU A 248 12.15 -6.59 11.37
C LEU A 248 10.85 -6.98 12.07
N THR A 249 9.69 -6.68 11.48
CA THR A 249 8.38 -7.05 12.03
C THR A 249 7.88 -8.34 11.40
N GLN A 250 7.53 -9.32 12.21
CA GLN A 250 7.12 -10.65 11.75
C GLN A 250 5.59 -10.85 11.71
N GLU A 251 4.81 -9.81 12.02
CA GLU A 251 3.36 -9.96 12.24
C GLU A 251 2.52 -10.12 10.97
N ILE A 252 2.95 -9.51 9.85
CA ILE A 252 2.23 -9.67 8.58
C ILE A 252 2.98 -10.66 7.71
N GLU A 253 2.52 -11.90 7.71
CA GLU A 253 3.09 -12.96 6.88
C GLU A 253 2.45 -13.04 5.49
N ASP A 254 1.19 -12.59 5.37
CA ASP A 254 0.41 -12.73 4.16
C ASP A 254 -0.55 -11.55 3.99
N TYR A 255 -0.93 -11.22 2.75
CA TYR A 255 -1.92 -10.19 2.43
C TYR A 255 -3.24 -10.38 3.20
N GLN A 256 -3.61 -11.62 3.46
CA GLN A 256 -4.81 -11.96 4.21
C GLN A 256 -4.73 -11.57 5.70
N SER A 257 -3.53 -11.51 6.29
CA SER A 257 -3.34 -11.08 7.68
C SER A 257 -3.42 -9.55 7.84
N THR A 258 -3.12 -8.81 6.77
CA THR A 258 -3.31 -7.35 6.70
C THR A 258 -4.78 -6.97 6.80
N VAL A 259 -5.64 -7.84 6.28
CA VAL A 259 -7.08 -7.61 6.12
C VAL A 259 -7.89 -8.10 7.32
N SER A 260 -7.39 -9.09 8.08
CA SER A 260 -8.12 -9.62 9.23
C SER A 260 -8.10 -8.62 10.38
N GLU A 261 -9.22 -7.94 10.58
CA GLU A 261 -9.51 -7.18 11.81
C GLU A 261 -9.73 -8.16 12.98
N ASP A 262 -8.75 -9.00 13.31
CA ASP A 262 -8.87 -9.84 14.48
C ASP A 262 -8.78 -9.00 15.76
N ASP A 263 -9.73 -9.22 16.65
CA ASP A 263 -9.98 -8.51 17.91
C ASP A 263 -8.75 -8.38 18.85
N LYS A 264 -7.68 -9.12 18.60
CA LYS A 264 -6.43 -9.05 19.38
C LYS A 264 -5.64 -7.75 19.18
N ILE A 265 -5.88 -7.02 18.07
CA ILE A 265 -5.18 -5.76 17.76
C ILE A 265 -6.06 -4.54 18.04
N ARG A 266 -7.22 -4.72 18.65
CA ARG A 266 -8.12 -3.61 19.06
C ARG A 266 -7.44 -2.56 19.97
N THR A 267 -6.33 -2.91 20.61
CA THR A 267 -5.56 -2.01 21.46
C THR A 267 -4.45 -1.24 20.73
N SER A 268 -4.13 -1.58 19.45
CA SER A 268 -3.11 -0.88 18.70
C SER A 268 -3.61 0.48 18.18
N HIS A 269 -2.73 1.47 18.21
CA HIS A 269 -3.05 2.81 17.68
C HIS A 269 -3.30 2.73 16.16
N PRO A 270 -4.28 3.49 15.59
CA PRO A 270 -4.58 3.46 14.15
C PRO A 270 -3.36 3.63 13.26
N MET A 271 -2.44 4.49 13.68
CA MET A 271 -1.19 4.75 12.95
C MET A 271 -0.26 3.54 12.91
N GLN A 272 -0.28 2.67 13.92
CA GLN A 272 0.53 1.45 13.92
C GLN A 272 0.02 0.43 12.89
N LYS A 273 -1.31 0.29 12.77
CA LYS A 273 -1.92 -0.55 11.73
C LYS A 273 -1.61 0.00 10.34
N ALA A 274 -1.88 1.28 10.12
CA ALA A 274 -1.57 1.93 8.84
C ALA A 274 -0.10 1.77 8.45
N ALA A 275 0.82 1.90 9.42
CA ALA A 275 2.26 1.74 9.19
C ALA A 275 2.63 0.31 8.78
N GLN A 276 2.06 -0.71 9.41
CA GLN A 276 2.31 -2.11 9.07
C GLN A 276 1.82 -2.45 7.67
N ASP A 277 0.58 -2.07 7.37
CA ASP A 277 -0.04 -2.31 6.06
C ASP A 277 0.73 -1.57 4.95
N THR A 278 1.11 -0.33 5.20
CA THR A 278 1.92 0.47 4.27
C THR A 278 3.27 -0.16 4.00
N ASN A 279 4.01 -0.54 5.04
CA ASN A 279 5.34 -1.13 4.87
C ASN A 279 5.28 -2.47 4.12
N PHE A 280 4.22 -3.26 4.33
CA PHE A 280 3.99 -4.49 3.58
C PHE A 280 3.75 -4.20 2.09
N VAL A 281 2.83 -3.29 1.77
CA VAL A 281 2.54 -2.90 0.38
C VAL A 281 3.78 -2.29 -0.28
N SER A 282 4.47 -1.39 0.41
CA SER A 282 5.68 -0.73 -0.08
C SER A 282 6.77 -1.73 -0.43
N ALA A 283 6.99 -2.77 0.40
CA ALA A 283 8.00 -3.79 0.12
C ALA A 283 7.73 -4.51 -1.21
N TRP A 284 6.47 -4.89 -1.48
CA TRP A 284 6.11 -5.56 -2.73
C TRP A 284 6.16 -4.65 -3.95
N VAL A 285 5.74 -3.38 -3.79
CA VAL A 285 5.82 -2.38 -4.87
C VAL A 285 7.27 -2.10 -5.24
N ILE A 286 8.15 -1.89 -4.25
CA ILE A 286 9.59 -1.67 -4.48
C ILE A 286 10.18 -2.85 -5.24
N ILE A 287 9.87 -4.10 -4.86
CA ILE A 287 10.37 -5.29 -5.54
C ILE A 287 9.90 -5.32 -7.00
N ALA A 288 8.61 -5.05 -7.23
CA ALA A 288 8.05 -5.09 -8.57
C ALA A 288 8.65 -4.01 -9.48
N PHE A 289 8.78 -2.78 -8.99
CA PHE A 289 9.37 -1.66 -9.76
C PHE A 289 10.84 -1.88 -10.03
N LEU A 290 11.61 -2.31 -9.04
CA LEU A 290 13.03 -2.64 -9.24
C LEU A 290 13.23 -3.78 -10.23
N ALA A 291 12.44 -4.85 -10.14
CA ALA A 291 12.51 -5.95 -11.08
C ALA A 291 12.23 -5.48 -12.52
N PHE A 292 11.24 -4.58 -12.67
CA PHE A 292 10.90 -4.00 -13.97
C PHE A 292 12.03 -3.11 -14.50
N GLU A 293 12.46 -2.11 -13.73
CA GLU A 293 13.49 -1.15 -14.16
C GLU A 293 14.86 -1.80 -14.41
N LEU A 294 15.27 -2.73 -13.55
CA LEU A 294 16.50 -3.49 -13.78
C LEU A 294 16.40 -4.36 -15.03
N THR A 295 15.23 -4.93 -15.33
CA THR A 295 15.03 -5.69 -16.56
C THR A 295 15.17 -4.79 -17.78
N LEU A 296 14.58 -3.60 -17.77
CA LEU A 296 14.73 -2.61 -18.84
C LEU A 296 16.21 -2.19 -18.99
N HIS A 297 16.86 -1.89 -17.88
CA HIS A 297 18.27 -1.46 -17.87
C HIS A 297 19.21 -2.51 -18.47
N PHE A 298 19.03 -3.80 -18.13
CA PHE A 298 19.90 -4.88 -18.61
C PHE A 298 19.53 -5.39 -20.01
N THR A 299 18.27 -5.32 -20.41
CA THR A 299 17.83 -5.79 -21.74
C THR A 299 17.92 -4.71 -22.81
N GLY A 300 18.00 -3.42 -22.42
CA GLY A 300 17.93 -2.29 -23.34
C GLY A 300 16.61 -2.20 -24.12
N PHE A 301 15.55 -2.83 -23.59
CA PHE A 301 14.24 -2.85 -24.23
C PHE A 301 13.50 -1.54 -23.97
N GLU A 302 13.54 -0.60 -24.93
CA GLU A 302 12.76 0.63 -24.85
C GLU A 302 11.29 0.33 -25.21
N ILE A 303 10.40 0.41 -24.20
CA ILE A 303 8.97 0.32 -24.42
C ILE A 303 8.49 1.64 -25.06
N GLY A 304 8.31 1.64 -26.36
CA GLY A 304 7.77 2.81 -27.08
C GLY A 304 8.65 3.36 -28.20
N ALA A 305 9.73 2.69 -28.55
CA ALA A 305 10.60 3.06 -29.68
C ALA A 305 10.09 2.53 -31.04
N ASN A 306 8.76 2.46 -31.27
CA ASN A 306 8.14 2.19 -32.57
C ASN A 306 7.05 3.20 -32.89
#